data_d560fcdf0df153b37e46f9cad769c908
#
_entry.id   d560fcdf0df153b37e46f9cad769c908
#
_cell.length_a   1.000
_cell.length_b   1.000
_cell.length_c   1.000
_cell.angle_alpha   90.00
_cell.angle_beta   90.00
_cell.angle_gamma   90.00
#
_symmetry.space_group_name_H-M   'P 1'
#
loop_
_entity.id
_entity.type
_entity.pdbx_description
1 polymer ?
#
loop_
_entity_poly.entity_id
_entity_poly.type
_entity_poly.pdbx_seq_one_letter_code
_entity_poly.pdbx_strand_id
1 'polypeptide(L)'
;MEFSSRARQRHLRLAGDKREPYPHSLQFYQEPPTETISLNEFESFAVDRLRLLKVVENLGVSYVKSGDAYKSKLEAELRKLKFPYRALAEDDYDARRKDHISHFILRLAYCQSEELRRWFLQQEMDLFRYRFNELTDSLRQKFLDHVNLSFEALTARSLPSVQSDERLQPLLNHLSHSYIGPDYSVQKNTGKISLEHIDALSVKSFPLCMRQLHKALRENHHLRHGGRMQYGLFLKGIGLTLEQALEFWKKEFIRGKVDADKFDKGYAYSIRHNYGKEGKRTDYTPYSCMKIIMSNPPSQGDYHGCPFRHSDPELLKQKLQSYKVPPSGVTQLLELVKGMHYQLACQKYFELTHDVDDVGFSLNHPNQYFAESQRILSGGKEVKKEPSHLGNSQQKNNSQESVNSNSASTSSSMTTDAELEGLEAYFTED
;
A
#
# COMPACT_ATOMS: atom_id res chain seq x y z
N MET A 1 -42.88 4.87 -5.87
CA MET A 1 -42.39 4.02 -4.77
C MET A 1 -41.76 4.93 -3.74
N GLU A 2 -42.48 5.14 -2.64
CA GLU A 2 -42.02 5.98 -1.54
C GLU A 2 -40.99 5.24 -0.72
N PHE A 3 -39.77 5.75 -0.65
CA PHE A 3 -38.79 5.27 0.30
C PHE A 3 -39.09 5.89 1.67
N SER A 4 -39.78 5.12 2.47
CA SER A 4 -40.00 5.42 3.89
C SER A 4 -38.64 5.52 4.58
N SER A 5 -38.31 6.70 5.07
CA SER A 5 -37.16 6.93 5.97
C SER A 5 -37.43 6.16 7.27
N ARG A 6 -36.83 4.98 7.41
CA ARG A 6 -36.83 4.24 8.67
C ARG A 6 -36.12 5.11 9.70
N ALA A 7 -36.92 5.66 10.59
CA ALA A 7 -36.47 6.28 11.81
C ALA A 7 -35.44 5.35 12.51
N ARG A 8 -34.34 5.93 12.98
CA ARG A 8 -33.36 5.25 13.83
C ARG A 8 -34.10 4.50 14.91
N GLN A 9 -34.17 3.18 14.84
CA GLN A 9 -34.58 2.36 15.97
C GLN A 9 -33.50 2.53 17.04
N ARG A 10 -33.80 3.42 17.99
CA ARG A 10 -33.10 3.37 19.29
C ARG A 10 -33.47 2.02 19.88
N HIS A 11 -32.50 1.11 19.97
CA HIS A 11 -32.65 -0.09 20.75
C HIS A 11 -33.04 0.33 22.17
N LEU A 12 -34.24 0.03 22.57
CA LEU A 12 -34.67 0.10 23.95
C LEU A 12 -33.76 -0.85 24.73
N ARG A 13 -32.80 -0.29 25.44
CA ARG A 13 -31.99 -1.03 26.41
C ARG A 13 -32.98 -1.51 27.48
N LEU A 14 -33.09 -2.80 27.64
CA LEU A 14 -33.75 -3.40 28.78
C LEU A 14 -33.13 -2.84 30.05
N ALA A 15 -33.94 -2.28 30.92
CA ALA A 15 -33.54 -1.64 32.18
C ALA A 15 -32.96 -2.67 33.13
N GLY A 16 -31.68 -2.99 32.98
CA GLY A 16 -30.95 -3.97 33.79
C GLY A 16 -29.42 -3.95 33.61
N ASP A 17 -28.94 -3.59 32.44
CA ASP A 17 -27.49 -3.54 32.19
C ASP A 17 -27.02 -2.10 32.02
N LYS A 18 -26.60 -1.49 33.14
CA LYS A 18 -26.09 -0.11 33.21
C LYS A 18 -24.61 0.00 32.78
N ARG A 19 -24.05 -1.00 32.11
CA ARG A 19 -22.69 -0.88 31.60
C ARG A 19 -22.69 0.04 30.37
N GLU A 20 -22.03 1.19 30.52
CA GLU A 20 -21.74 2.02 29.37
C GLU A 20 -20.86 1.22 28.40
N PRO A 21 -21.23 1.11 27.12
CA PRO A 21 -20.31 0.57 26.13
C PRO A 21 -19.07 1.49 26.08
N TYR A 22 -17.89 0.88 26.03
CA TYR A 22 -16.59 1.58 26.00
C TYR A 22 -16.26 2.37 27.30
N PRO A 23 -16.30 1.74 28.49
CA PRO A 23 -16.16 2.46 29.77
C PRO A 23 -14.74 2.91 30.08
N HIS A 24 -13.73 2.35 29.41
CA HIS A 24 -12.33 2.56 29.75
C HIS A 24 -11.51 3.18 28.61
N SER A 25 -10.59 4.06 28.96
CA SER A 25 -9.59 4.62 28.05
C SER A 25 -8.53 3.60 27.58
N LEU A 26 -8.22 2.62 28.46
CA LEU A 26 -7.35 1.50 28.14
C LEU A 26 -8.19 0.38 27.52
N GLN A 27 -7.97 0.11 26.23
CA GLN A 27 -8.67 -0.92 25.48
C GLN A 27 -7.74 -2.10 25.18
N PHE A 28 -8.16 -3.32 25.59
CA PHE A 28 -7.54 -4.58 25.17
C PHE A 28 -8.28 -5.21 23.97
N TYR A 29 -9.35 -4.58 23.51
CA TYR A 29 -10.18 -5.01 22.39
C TYR A 29 -10.61 -6.48 22.49
N GLN A 30 -11.09 -6.88 23.67
CA GLN A 30 -11.50 -8.26 23.97
C GLN A 30 -12.84 -8.60 23.35
N GLU A 31 -13.79 -7.70 23.51
CA GLU A 31 -15.18 -7.90 23.04
C GLU A 31 -15.42 -7.11 21.76
N PRO A 32 -15.98 -7.74 20.71
CA PRO A 32 -16.33 -7.01 19.48
C PRO A 32 -17.49 -6.03 19.75
N PRO A 33 -17.58 -4.95 18.99
CA PRO A 33 -18.69 -4.02 19.08
C PRO A 33 -20.01 -4.71 18.73
N THR A 34 -21.06 -4.43 19.50
CA THR A 34 -22.40 -5.01 19.30
C THR A 34 -23.38 -4.05 18.63
N GLU A 35 -23.00 -2.81 18.43
CA GLU A 35 -23.84 -1.78 17.84
C GLU A 35 -23.83 -1.84 16.29
N THR A 36 -24.92 -1.35 15.70
CA THR A 36 -25.04 -1.21 14.26
C THR A 36 -24.45 0.12 13.82
N ILE A 37 -23.59 0.11 12.83
CA ILE A 37 -23.00 1.29 12.21
C ILE A 37 -23.42 1.42 10.75
N SER A 38 -23.35 2.63 10.19
CA SER A 38 -23.56 2.86 8.77
C SER A 38 -22.33 2.44 7.96
N LEU A 39 -22.50 2.18 6.67
CA LEU A 39 -21.37 1.84 5.79
C LEU A 39 -20.37 3.00 5.69
N ASN A 40 -20.83 4.24 5.73
CA ASN A 40 -19.98 5.43 5.74
C ASN A 40 -19.14 5.53 7.03
N GLU A 41 -19.72 5.21 8.19
CA GLU A 41 -18.95 5.15 9.44
C GLU A 41 -17.94 4.02 9.41
N PHE A 42 -18.33 2.84 8.89
CA PHE A 42 -17.44 1.71 8.72
C PHE A 42 -16.18 2.08 7.91
N GLU A 43 -16.39 2.68 6.73
CA GLU A 43 -15.30 3.09 5.86
C GLU A 43 -14.45 4.20 6.49
N SER A 44 -15.08 5.28 6.98
CA SER A 44 -14.35 6.43 7.53
C SER A 44 -13.54 6.07 8.77
N PHE A 45 -14.09 5.26 9.68
CA PHE A 45 -13.38 4.83 10.89
C PHE A 45 -12.19 3.94 10.55
N ALA A 46 -12.37 3.03 9.59
CA ALA A 46 -11.30 2.15 9.13
C ALA A 46 -10.16 2.92 8.47
N VAL A 47 -10.48 3.83 7.54
CA VAL A 47 -9.47 4.64 6.83
C VAL A 47 -8.71 5.55 7.79
N ASP A 48 -9.39 6.17 8.74
CA ASP A 48 -8.75 7.06 9.71
C ASP A 48 -7.79 6.28 10.64
N ARG A 49 -8.19 5.08 11.11
CA ARG A 49 -7.28 4.23 11.89
C ARG A 49 -6.12 3.72 11.04
N LEU A 50 -6.37 3.34 9.79
CA LEU A 50 -5.32 2.89 8.90
C LEU A 50 -4.26 3.99 8.68
N ARG A 51 -4.68 5.26 8.50
CA ARG A 51 -3.77 6.40 8.43
C ARG A 51 -2.95 6.56 9.72
N LEU A 52 -3.60 6.40 10.87
CA LEU A 52 -2.92 6.43 12.17
C LEU A 52 -1.82 5.37 12.26
N LEU A 53 -2.15 4.10 11.94
CA LEU A 53 -1.19 3.00 11.97
C LEU A 53 -0.06 3.17 10.94
N LYS A 54 -0.34 3.76 9.77
CA LYS A 54 0.70 4.09 8.78
C LYS A 54 1.66 5.17 9.25
N VAL A 55 1.20 6.16 10.00
CA VAL A 55 2.09 7.14 10.64
C VAL A 55 3.00 6.46 11.67
N VAL A 56 2.45 5.56 12.49
CA VAL A 56 3.23 4.77 13.47
C VAL A 56 4.30 3.94 12.76
N GLU A 57 3.94 3.23 11.70
CA GLU A 57 4.86 2.46 10.86
C GLU A 57 5.99 3.33 10.32
N ASN A 58 5.64 4.41 9.61
CA ASN A 58 6.57 5.27 8.92
C ASN A 58 7.65 5.86 9.86
N LEU A 59 7.25 6.27 11.04
CA LEU A 59 8.18 6.81 12.02
C LEU A 59 8.95 5.72 12.76
N GLY A 60 8.33 4.56 12.98
CA GLY A 60 9.00 3.40 13.57
C GLY A 60 10.14 2.83 12.73
N VAL A 61 10.16 3.17 11.44
CA VAL A 61 11.24 2.86 10.50
C VAL A 61 12.39 3.85 10.60
N SER A 62 12.07 5.13 10.76
CA SER A 62 13.04 6.22 10.68
C SER A 62 13.68 6.56 12.03
N TYR A 63 13.11 6.12 13.14
CA TYR A 63 13.55 6.47 14.48
C TYR A 63 13.56 5.25 15.42
N VAL A 64 14.48 5.23 16.37
CA VAL A 64 14.48 4.24 17.45
C VAL A 64 13.22 4.45 18.30
N LYS A 65 12.33 3.46 18.34
CA LYS A 65 10.99 3.55 18.95
C LYS A 65 10.97 3.91 20.44
N SER A 66 12.07 3.66 21.17
CA SER A 66 12.25 4.05 22.58
C SER A 66 12.76 5.49 22.77
N GLY A 67 13.23 6.14 21.70
CA GLY A 67 13.88 7.45 21.77
C GLY A 67 12.88 8.62 21.86
N ASP A 68 13.31 9.71 22.49
CA ASP A 68 12.49 10.93 22.61
C ASP A 68 12.23 11.60 21.26
N ALA A 69 13.16 11.46 20.32
CA ALA A 69 12.98 11.92 18.94
C ALA A 69 11.79 11.24 18.25
N TYR A 70 11.65 9.91 18.42
CA TYR A 70 10.50 9.16 17.91
C TYR A 70 9.19 9.68 18.52
N LYS A 71 9.12 9.79 19.86
CA LYS A 71 7.92 10.24 20.56
C LYS A 71 7.50 11.66 20.13
N SER A 72 8.45 12.59 20.06
CA SER A 72 8.19 13.96 19.63
C SER A 72 7.70 14.06 18.18
N LYS A 73 8.30 13.29 17.27
CA LYS A 73 7.88 13.26 15.86
C LYS A 73 6.53 12.59 15.69
N LEU A 74 6.30 11.47 16.38
CA LEU A 74 5.02 10.77 16.36
C LEU A 74 3.90 11.67 16.86
N GLU A 75 4.10 12.36 17.99
CA GLU A 75 3.14 13.33 18.52
C GLU A 75 2.82 14.44 17.52
N ALA A 76 3.83 15.00 16.85
CA ALA A 76 3.65 16.08 15.88
C ALA A 76 2.83 15.63 14.64
N GLU A 77 3.06 14.39 14.16
CA GLU A 77 2.31 13.86 13.02
C GLU A 77 0.88 13.42 13.42
N LEU A 78 0.73 12.78 14.58
CA LEU A 78 -0.57 12.33 15.05
C LEU A 78 -1.53 13.47 15.39
N ARG A 79 -1.02 14.62 15.84
CA ARG A 79 -1.84 15.84 16.04
C ARG A 79 -2.53 16.35 14.78
N LYS A 80 -1.99 16.04 13.61
CA LYS A 80 -2.59 16.41 12.31
C LYS A 80 -3.77 15.55 11.93
N LEU A 81 -3.89 14.37 12.56
CA LEU A 81 -4.96 13.43 12.27
C LEU A 81 -6.22 13.75 13.07
N LYS A 82 -7.38 13.66 12.43
CA LYS A 82 -8.68 13.78 13.10
C LYS A 82 -9.11 12.43 13.74
N PHE A 83 -8.18 11.81 14.46
CA PHE A 83 -8.39 10.53 15.10
C PHE A 83 -7.84 10.53 16.51
N PRO A 84 -8.53 9.94 17.50
CA PRO A 84 -8.04 9.86 18.88
C PRO A 84 -6.80 8.97 18.93
N TYR A 85 -5.66 9.54 19.22
CA TYR A 85 -4.36 8.84 19.24
C TYR A 85 -3.74 8.72 20.63
N ARG A 86 -4.16 9.57 21.59
CA ARG A 86 -3.74 9.50 22.99
C ARG A 86 -4.61 8.55 23.80
N ALA A 87 -4.22 8.28 25.03
CA ALA A 87 -5.12 7.73 26.02
C ALA A 87 -6.36 8.63 26.10
N LEU A 88 -7.53 8.06 25.87
CA LEU A 88 -8.79 8.81 25.73
C LEU A 88 -9.31 9.22 27.09
N ALA A 89 -9.76 10.47 27.22
CA ALA A 89 -10.39 10.95 28.43
C ALA A 89 -11.72 10.18 28.68
N GLU A 90 -12.12 10.09 29.95
CA GLU A 90 -13.35 9.35 30.33
C GLU A 90 -14.60 10.03 29.80
N ASP A 91 -14.57 11.32 29.55
CA ASP A 91 -15.67 12.11 29.01
C ASP A 91 -15.81 12.05 27.47
N ASP A 92 -14.83 11.53 26.77
CA ASP A 92 -14.84 11.43 25.29
C ASP A 92 -15.38 10.08 24.81
N TYR A 93 -16.67 9.87 24.95
CA TYR A 93 -17.36 8.66 24.50
C TYR A 93 -17.24 8.41 23.00
N ASP A 94 -17.42 9.42 22.16
CA ASP A 94 -17.36 9.26 20.70
C ASP A 94 -15.98 8.86 20.22
N ALA A 95 -14.93 9.39 20.84
CA ALA A 95 -13.57 9.02 20.55
C ALA A 95 -13.28 7.56 20.95
N ARG A 96 -13.72 7.12 22.14
CA ARG A 96 -13.58 5.72 22.58
C ARG A 96 -14.36 4.76 21.68
N ARG A 97 -15.58 5.13 21.30
CA ARG A 97 -16.41 4.39 20.36
C ARG A 97 -15.71 4.21 19.01
N LYS A 98 -15.20 5.30 18.42
CA LYS A 98 -14.48 5.30 17.15
C LYS A 98 -13.21 4.45 17.23
N ASP A 99 -12.45 4.58 18.31
CA ASP A 99 -11.23 3.81 18.52
C ASP A 99 -11.53 2.29 18.57
N HIS A 100 -12.53 1.89 19.35
CA HIS A 100 -12.90 0.49 19.50
C HIS A 100 -13.41 -0.12 18.19
N ILE A 101 -14.36 0.52 17.54
CA ILE A 101 -14.97 0.03 16.30
C ILE A 101 -13.93 -0.06 15.17
N SER A 102 -13.13 0.98 14.99
CA SER A 102 -12.13 1.02 13.92
C SER A 102 -11.08 -0.08 14.08
N HIS A 103 -10.70 -0.40 15.32
CA HIS A 103 -9.79 -1.52 15.59
C HIS A 103 -10.36 -2.85 15.10
N PHE A 104 -11.63 -3.14 15.40
CA PHE A 104 -12.26 -4.39 14.97
C PHE A 104 -12.46 -4.47 13.46
N ILE A 105 -12.76 -3.35 12.80
CA ILE A 105 -12.85 -3.31 11.33
C ILE A 105 -11.50 -3.66 10.69
N LEU A 106 -10.42 -3.02 11.13
CA LEU A 106 -9.09 -3.32 10.60
C LEU A 106 -8.62 -4.72 10.97
N ARG A 107 -8.92 -5.20 12.18
CA ARG A 107 -8.64 -6.59 12.57
C ARG A 107 -9.30 -7.56 11.59
N LEU A 108 -10.54 -7.31 11.19
CA LEU A 108 -11.24 -8.12 10.22
C LEU A 108 -10.60 -8.03 8.82
N ALA A 109 -10.22 -6.83 8.37
CA ALA A 109 -9.56 -6.64 7.09
C ALA A 109 -8.18 -7.33 7.02
N TYR A 110 -7.43 -7.31 8.13
CA TYR A 110 -6.06 -7.83 8.23
C TYR A 110 -5.97 -9.28 8.73
N CYS A 111 -7.09 -9.97 8.94
CA CYS A 111 -7.07 -11.38 9.36
C CYS A 111 -6.85 -12.38 8.20
N GLN A 112 -6.89 -11.94 6.95
CA GLN A 112 -6.90 -12.77 5.75
C GLN A 112 -5.59 -13.53 5.50
N SER A 113 -4.43 -12.98 5.90
CA SER A 113 -3.14 -13.65 5.79
C SER A 113 -2.29 -13.43 7.03
N GLU A 114 -1.31 -14.34 7.26
CA GLU A 114 -0.39 -14.23 8.39
C GLU A 114 0.44 -12.94 8.32
N GLU A 115 0.86 -12.52 7.14
CA GLU A 115 1.66 -11.31 6.94
C GLU A 115 0.86 -10.05 7.26
N LEU A 116 -0.40 -9.98 6.83
CA LEU A 116 -1.30 -8.89 7.19
C LEU A 116 -1.55 -8.83 8.70
N ARG A 117 -1.80 -9.98 9.35
CA ARG A 117 -1.97 -10.06 10.81
C ARG A 117 -0.74 -9.55 11.54
N ARG A 118 0.45 -9.99 11.11
CA ARG A 118 1.73 -9.60 11.73
C ARG A 118 1.97 -8.09 11.62
N TRP A 119 1.70 -7.51 10.45
CA TRP A 119 1.77 -6.07 10.26
C TRP A 119 0.82 -5.33 11.21
N PHE A 120 -0.45 -5.72 11.23
CA PHE A 120 -1.46 -5.10 12.07
C PHE A 120 -1.09 -5.17 13.56
N LEU A 121 -0.72 -6.36 14.04
CA LEU A 121 -0.28 -6.57 15.41
C LEU A 121 0.91 -5.69 15.79
N GLN A 122 1.88 -5.57 14.90
CA GLN A 122 3.06 -4.73 15.15
C GLN A 122 2.68 -3.25 15.29
N GLN A 123 1.85 -2.73 14.39
CA GLN A 123 1.47 -1.31 14.43
C GLN A 123 0.54 -1.00 15.62
N GLU A 124 -0.38 -1.88 15.93
CA GLU A 124 -1.25 -1.73 17.12
C GLU A 124 -0.43 -1.79 18.41
N MET A 125 0.57 -2.66 18.49
CA MET A 125 1.46 -2.72 19.66
C MET A 125 2.29 -1.44 19.80
N ASP A 126 2.81 -0.91 18.71
CA ASP A 126 3.61 0.32 18.75
C ASP A 126 2.75 1.52 19.14
N LEU A 127 1.50 1.60 18.66
CA LEU A 127 0.52 2.59 19.09
C LEU A 127 0.14 2.40 20.57
N PHE A 128 -0.05 1.17 21.01
CA PHE A 128 -0.35 0.85 22.40
C PHE A 128 0.79 1.27 23.34
N ARG A 129 2.04 0.99 22.97
CA ARG A 129 3.23 1.46 23.72
C ARG A 129 3.32 2.98 23.79
N TYR A 130 2.97 3.67 22.72
CA TYR A 130 2.94 5.13 22.71
C TYR A 130 1.87 5.70 23.65
N ARG A 131 0.65 5.14 23.59
CA ARG A 131 -0.48 5.57 24.42
C ARG A 131 -0.27 5.29 25.92
N PHE A 132 0.34 4.15 26.22
CA PHE A 132 0.47 3.60 27.57
C PHE A 132 1.94 3.24 27.86
N ASN A 133 2.81 4.24 27.78
CA ASN A 133 4.26 4.07 27.95
C ASN A 133 4.66 3.63 29.37
N GLU A 134 3.84 3.87 30.36
CA GLU A 134 4.08 3.51 31.77
C GLU A 134 3.70 2.04 32.09
N LEU A 135 3.04 1.34 31.16
CA LEU A 135 2.65 -0.04 31.39
C LEU A 135 3.84 -1.01 31.34
N THR A 136 3.76 -2.04 32.18
CA THR A 136 4.76 -3.10 32.23
C THR A 136 4.77 -3.95 30.94
N ASP A 137 5.90 -4.58 30.65
CA ASP A 137 6.03 -5.48 29.49
C ASP A 137 5.08 -6.68 29.58
N SER A 138 4.75 -7.13 30.80
CA SER A 138 3.75 -8.20 31.01
C SER A 138 2.36 -7.79 30.51
N LEU A 139 1.93 -6.55 30.76
CA LEU A 139 0.65 -6.05 30.24
C LEU A 139 0.67 -5.86 28.73
N ARG A 140 1.79 -5.42 28.17
CA ARG A 140 1.99 -5.33 26.72
C ARG A 140 1.91 -6.70 26.05
N GLN A 141 2.51 -7.74 26.67
CA GLN A 141 2.41 -9.10 26.16
C GLN A 141 0.97 -9.62 26.21
N LYS A 142 0.24 -9.38 27.30
CA LYS A 142 -1.18 -9.74 27.41
C LYS A 142 -2.03 -9.07 26.32
N PHE A 143 -1.73 -7.81 25.97
CA PHE A 143 -2.41 -7.13 24.86
C PHE A 143 -2.18 -7.88 23.53
N LEU A 144 -0.93 -8.22 23.22
CA LEU A 144 -0.57 -8.99 22.02
C LEU A 144 -1.27 -10.34 21.98
N ASP A 145 -1.23 -11.08 23.08
CA ASP A 145 -1.83 -12.41 23.17
C ASP A 145 -3.34 -12.34 22.91
N HIS A 146 -4.02 -11.35 23.48
CA HIS A 146 -5.45 -11.16 23.25
C HIS A 146 -5.79 -10.83 21.80
N VAL A 147 -5.08 -9.88 21.21
CA VAL A 147 -5.34 -9.49 19.81
C VAL A 147 -5.01 -10.65 18.88
N ASN A 148 -3.96 -11.41 19.15
CA ASN A 148 -3.57 -12.56 18.34
C ASN A 148 -4.58 -13.70 18.40
N LEU A 149 -5.00 -14.12 19.59
CA LEU A 149 -6.02 -15.18 19.77
C LEU A 149 -7.33 -14.84 19.07
N SER A 150 -7.73 -13.57 19.07
CA SER A 150 -8.97 -13.17 18.43
C SER A 150 -8.93 -13.22 16.91
N PHE A 151 -7.76 -13.20 16.26
CA PHE A 151 -7.67 -13.40 14.81
C PHE A 151 -8.14 -14.78 14.38
N GLU A 152 -7.83 -15.82 15.13
CA GLU A 152 -8.31 -17.18 14.83
C GLU A 152 -9.83 -17.25 14.92
N ALA A 153 -10.40 -16.68 15.98
CA ALA A 153 -11.84 -16.60 16.16
C ALA A 153 -12.53 -15.79 15.04
N LEU A 154 -11.95 -14.67 14.60
CA LEU A 154 -12.46 -13.86 13.48
C LEU A 154 -12.39 -14.62 12.16
N THR A 155 -11.28 -15.28 11.89
CA THR A 155 -11.10 -16.08 10.67
C THR A 155 -12.11 -17.21 10.61
N ALA A 156 -12.36 -17.91 11.71
CA ALA A 156 -13.27 -19.05 11.75
C ALA A 156 -14.76 -18.64 11.75
N ARG A 157 -15.11 -17.57 12.44
CA ARG A 157 -16.53 -17.21 12.69
C ARG A 157 -17.05 -16.06 11.82
N SER A 158 -16.29 -15.01 11.69
CA SER A 158 -16.77 -13.75 11.06
C SER A 158 -16.40 -13.63 9.60
N LEU A 159 -15.20 -14.11 9.22
CA LEU A 159 -14.69 -13.96 7.87
C LEU A 159 -15.59 -14.64 6.81
N PRO A 160 -16.11 -15.87 7.00
CA PRO A 160 -17.00 -16.49 6.03
C PRO A 160 -18.27 -15.69 5.76
N SER A 161 -18.87 -15.12 6.80
CA SER A 161 -20.06 -14.29 6.68
C SER A 161 -19.79 -12.97 5.96
N VAL A 162 -18.62 -12.38 6.19
CA VAL A 162 -18.22 -11.12 5.55
C VAL A 162 -17.80 -11.36 4.10
N GLN A 163 -17.18 -12.48 3.79
CA GLN A 163 -16.82 -12.84 2.41
C GLN A 163 -18.05 -13.07 1.51
N SER A 164 -19.18 -13.44 2.10
CA SER A 164 -20.44 -13.56 1.38
C SER A 164 -21.17 -12.22 1.18
N ASP A 165 -20.76 -11.14 1.84
CA ASP A 165 -21.37 -9.81 1.68
C ASP A 165 -20.63 -9.01 0.59
N GLU A 166 -21.27 -8.90 -0.58
CA GLU A 166 -20.71 -8.20 -1.76
C GLU A 166 -20.40 -6.72 -1.52
N ARG A 167 -20.90 -6.11 -0.45
CA ARG A 167 -20.62 -4.71 -0.09
C ARG A 167 -19.37 -4.57 0.77
N LEU A 168 -19.15 -5.50 1.70
CA LEU A 168 -18.08 -5.45 2.68
C LEU A 168 -16.79 -6.06 2.16
N GLN A 169 -16.86 -7.13 1.37
CA GLN A 169 -15.68 -7.81 0.85
C GLN A 169 -14.75 -6.88 0.03
N PRO A 170 -15.23 -6.10 -0.96
CA PRO A 170 -14.39 -5.19 -1.70
C PRO A 170 -13.73 -4.13 -0.81
N LEU A 171 -14.48 -3.63 0.19
CA LEU A 171 -13.99 -2.63 1.12
C LEU A 171 -12.88 -3.16 2.03
N LEU A 172 -13.04 -4.36 2.59
CA LEU A 172 -12.03 -4.99 3.44
C LEU A 172 -10.77 -5.35 2.62
N ASN A 173 -10.93 -5.84 1.40
CA ASN A 173 -9.81 -6.09 0.50
C ASN A 173 -9.09 -4.78 0.14
N HIS A 174 -9.85 -3.72 -0.12
CA HIS A 174 -9.27 -2.40 -0.37
C HIS A 174 -8.45 -1.91 0.83
N LEU A 175 -8.98 -2.00 2.05
CA LEU A 175 -8.29 -1.56 3.27
C LEU A 175 -6.97 -2.29 3.50
N SER A 176 -6.92 -3.61 3.32
CA SER A 176 -5.71 -4.41 3.55
C SER A 176 -4.63 -4.19 2.48
N HIS A 177 -5.00 -3.74 1.29
CA HIS A 177 -4.09 -3.49 0.17
C HIS A 177 -3.93 -2.01 -0.18
N SER A 178 -4.61 -1.10 0.55
CA SER A 178 -4.59 0.33 0.28
C SER A 178 -3.20 0.93 0.46
N TYR A 179 -2.75 1.60 -0.58
CA TYR A 179 -1.66 2.54 -0.50
C TYR A 179 -2.19 3.92 -0.07
N ILE A 180 -1.70 4.43 1.06
CA ILE A 180 -2.08 5.75 1.61
C ILE A 180 -0.87 6.70 1.49
N GLY A 181 -0.36 6.85 0.31
CA GLY A 181 0.71 7.78 0.00
C GLY A 181 0.32 8.73 -1.13
N PRO A 182 1.27 9.50 -1.66
CA PRO A 182 1.05 10.31 -2.85
C PRO A 182 0.55 9.47 -4.02
N ASP A 183 -0.39 10.01 -4.77
CA ASP A 183 -0.88 9.37 -5.99
C ASP A 183 0.16 9.50 -7.11
N TYR A 184 0.71 8.38 -7.53
CA TYR A 184 1.67 8.29 -8.65
C TYR A 184 0.99 7.97 -9.99
N SER A 185 -0.34 7.88 -10.06
CA SER A 185 -1.08 7.77 -11.33
C SER A 185 -1.08 9.10 -12.07
N VAL A 186 -1.05 10.21 -11.33
CA VAL A 186 -0.96 11.55 -11.92
C VAL A 186 0.48 11.79 -12.38
N GLN A 187 0.69 11.73 -13.67
CA GLN A 187 2.00 11.90 -14.31
C GLN A 187 2.48 13.36 -14.26
N LYS A 188 3.19 13.73 -13.20
CA LYS A 188 3.83 15.05 -13.10
C LYS A 188 4.96 15.27 -14.12
N ASN A 189 5.48 14.19 -14.69
CA ASN A 189 6.65 14.19 -15.58
C ASN A 189 6.38 13.59 -16.96
N THR A 190 5.14 13.64 -17.45
CA THR A 190 4.75 13.07 -18.74
C THR A 190 5.65 13.60 -19.87
N GLY A 191 6.26 12.67 -20.61
CA GLY A 191 7.12 12.97 -21.75
C GLY A 191 8.52 13.50 -21.43
N LYS A 192 8.91 13.65 -20.14
CA LYS A 192 10.25 14.11 -19.75
C LYS A 192 11.31 13.01 -19.78
N ILE A 193 10.88 11.73 -19.83
CA ILE A 193 11.79 10.59 -19.89
C ILE A 193 11.93 10.14 -21.34
N SER A 194 13.16 10.18 -21.86
CA SER A 194 13.49 9.59 -23.15
C SER A 194 13.70 8.07 -23.02
N LEU A 195 13.26 7.32 -24.02
CA LEU A 195 13.46 5.87 -24.08
C LEU A 195 14.94 5.48 -24.05
N GLU A 196 15.82 6.32 -24.59
CA GLU A 196 17.28 6.11 -24.59
C GLU A 196 17.89 6.17 -23.20
N HIS A 197 17.25 6.85 -22.26
CA HIS A 197 17.77 6.99 -20.90
C HIS A 197 17.30 5.88 -19.97
N ILE A 198 16.33 5.02 -20.36
CA ILE A 198 15.73 4.02 -19.47
C ILE A 198 16.79 3.03 -18.94
N ASP A 199 17.75 2.60 -19.77
CA ASP A 199 18.81 1.69 -19.35
C ASP A 199 19.70 2.32 -18.26
N ALA A 200 20.10 3.58 -18.45
CA ALA A 200 20.89 4.31 -17.46
C ALA A 200 20.09 4.57 -16.17
N LEU A 201 18.81 4.92 -16.30
CA LEU A 201 17.90 5.11 -15.17
C LEU A 201 17.67 3.82 -14.40
N SER A 202 17.59 2.67 -15.09
CA SER A 202 17.39 1.37 -14.46
C SER A 202 18.51 0.99 -13.50
N VAL A 203 19.73 1.41 -13.81
CA VAL A 203 20.91 1.15 -12.97
C VAL A 203 20.98 2.13 -11.80
N LYS A 204 20.69 3.42 -12.06
CA LYS A 204 20.91 4.50 -11.10
C LYS A 204 19.73 4.74 -10.15
N SER A 205 18.49 4.57 -10.64
CA SER A 205 17.31 5.11 -9.98
C SER A 205 16.15 4.15 -9.84
N PHE A 206 16.23 2.91 -10.35
CA PHE A 206 15.15 1.96 -10.16
C PHE A 206 15.34 1.16 -8.87
N PRO A 207 14.26 0.93 -8.10
CA PRO A 207 14.30 -0.02 -7.00
C PRO A 207 14.63 -1.43 -7.51
N LEU A 208 15.13 -2.28 -6.64
CA LEU A 208 15.63 -3.62 -7.00
C LEU A 208 14.61 -4.46 -7.79
N CYS A 209 13.30 -4.37 -7.45
CA CYS A 209 12.23 -5.07 -8.16
C CYS A 209 12.10 -4.62 -9.63
N MET A 210 12.17 -3.33 -9.90
CA MET A 210 12.06 -2.78 -11.25
C MET A 210 13.35 -2.95 -12.05
N ARG A 211 14.50 -2.85 -11.39
CA ARG A 211 15.81 -3.14 -11.99
C ARG A 211 15.91 -4.59 -12.44
N GLN A 212 15.38 -5.54 -11.65
CA GLN A 212 15.30 -6.95 -12.01
C GLN A 212 14.43 -7.18 -13.24
N LEU A 213 13.25 -6.57 -13.29
CA LEU A 213 12.33 -6.68 -14.42
C LEU A 213 12.93 -6.06 -15.69
N HIS A 214 13.58 -4.91 -15.58
CA HIS A 214 14.27 -4.29 -16.70
C HIS A 214 15.38 -5.19 -17.26
N LYS A 215 16.22 -5.73 -16.37
CA LYS A 215 17.29 -6.66 -16.76
C LYS A 215 16.72 -7.89 -17.45
N ALA A 216 15.69 -8.52 -16.88
CA ALA A 216 15.06 -9.69 -17.46
C ALA A 216 14.44 -9.40 -18.84
N LEU A 217 13.82 -8.22 -19.02
CA LEU A 217 13.30 -7.79 -20.32
C LEU A 217 14.42 -7.66 -21.35
N ARG A 218 15.57 -7.06 -21.00
CA ARG A 218 16.70 -6.89 -21.91
C ARG A 218 17.39 -8.22 -22.29
N GLU A 219 17.44 -9.16 -21.34
CA GLU A 219 18.07 -10.47 -21.56
C GLU A 219 17.16 -11.43 -22.34
N ASN A 220 15.85 -11.43 -22.05
CA ASN A 220 14.91 -12.39 -22.64
C ASN A 220 14.07 -11.79 -23.77
N HIS A 221 14.12 -10.48 -23.98
CA HIS A 221 13.28 -9.72 -24.92
C HIS A 221 11.78 -9.95 -24.72
N HIS A 222 11.40 -10.42 -23.54
CA HIS A 222 10.02 -10.72 -23.17
C HIS A 222 9.85 -10.73 -21.65
N LEU A 223 8.66 -10.40 -21.18
CA LEU A 223 8.19 -10.64 -19.81
C LEU A 223 6.81 -11.28 -19.86
N ARG A 224 6.54 -12.19 -18.93
CA ARG A 224 5.21 -12.74 -18.73
C ARG A 224 4.27 -11.68 -18.14
N HIS A 225 2.97 -12.00 -18.08
CA HIS A 225 1.91 -11.06 -17.70
C HIS A 225 2.21 -10.27 -16.41
N GLY A 226 2.49 -10.94 -15.28
CA GLY A 226 2.78 -10.27 -14.00
C GLY A 226 3.95 -9.29 -14.08
N GLY A 227 5.00 -9.63 -14.82
CA GLY A 227 6.14 -8.75 -15.06
C GLY A 227 5.79 -7.55 -15.94
N ARG A 228 4.98 -7.75 -16.98
CA ARG A 228 4.50 -6.67 -17.85
C ARG A 228 3.62 -5.68 -17.10
N MET A 229 2.70 -6.19 -16.27
CA MET A 229 1.84 -5.34 -15.44
C MET A 229 2.65 -4.51 -14.44
N GLN A 230 3.46 -5.17 -13.62
CA GLN A 230 4.23 -4.50 -12.58
C GLN A 230 5.19 -3.46 -13.17
N TYR A 231 5.93 -3.83 -14.20
CA TYR A 231 6.94 -2.97 -14.82
C TYR A 231 6.31 -1.89 -15.72
N GLY A 232 5.30 -2.24 -16.51
CA GLY A 232 4.62 -1.30 -17.40
C GLY A 232 3.91 -0.19 -16.65
N LEU A 233 3.23 -0.50 -15.55
CA LEU A 233 2.61 0.51 -14.69
C LEU A 233 3.64 1.39 -13.96
N PHE A 234 4.78 0.82 -13.55
CA PHE A 234 5.87 1.61 -13.01
C PHE A 234 6.43 2.60 -14.04
N LEU A 235 6.70 2.16 -15.27
CA LEU A 235 7.17 3.02 -16.36
C LEU A 235 6.17 4.14 -16.69
N LYS A 236 4.88 3.82 -16.73
CA LYS A 236 3.82 4.82 -16.84
C LYS A 236 3.92 5.84 -15.71
N GLY A 237 4.03 5.40 -14.46
CA GLY A 237 4.09 6.28 -13.29
C GLY A 237 5.33 7.15 -13.21
N ILE A 238 6.45 6.77 -13.83
CA ILE A 238 7.63 7.64 -13.94
C ILE A 238 7.55 8.63 -15.11
N GLY A 239 6.55 8.49 -15.98
CA GLY A 239 6.24 9.50 -17.01
C GLY A 239 6.30 9.05 -18.46
N LEU A 240 6.37 7.75 -18.77
CA LEU A 240 6.24 7.29 -20.16
C LEU A 240 4.83 7.56 -20.69
N THR A 241 4.75 8.16 -21.87
CA THR A 241 3.47 8.28 -22.59
C THR A 241 3.03 6.93 -23.16
N LEU A 242 1.77 6.82 -23.57
CA LEU A 242 1.28 5.61 -24.22
C LEU A 242 2.08 5.27 -25.50
N GLU A 243 2.37 6.29 -26.30
CA GLU A 243 3.13 6.12 -27.55
C GLU A 243 4.55 5.61 -27.26
N GLN A 244 5.22 6.20 -26.27
CA GLN A 244 6.54 5.76 -25.82
C GLN A 244 6.49 4.34 -25.27
N ALA A 245 5.46 3.99 -24.51
CA ALA A 245 5.30 2.64 -23.96
C ALA A 245 5.10 1.61 -25.08
N LEU A 246 4.22 1.89 -26.06
CA LEU A 246 4.03 1.00 -27.19
C LEU A 246 5.32 0.81 -28.00
N GLU A 247 6.06 1.87 -28.26
CA GLU A 247 7.36 1.82 -28.95
C GLU A 247 8.37 0.99 -28.15
N PHE A 248 8.50 1.26 -26.83
CA PHE A 248 9.43 0.57 -25.93
C PHE A 248 9.20 -0.95 -25.93
N TRP A 249 7.96 -1.38 -25.70
CA TRP A 249 7.61 -2.79 -25.63
C TRP A 249 7.71 -3.49 -26.99
N LYS A 250 7.23 -2.84 -28.06
CA LYS A 250 7.31 -3.39 -29.43
C LYS A 250 8.74 -3.61 -29.87
N LYS A 251 9.59 -2.58 -29.67
CA LYS A 251 11.03 -2.64 -30.03
C LYS A 251 11.75 -3.78 -29.31
N GLU A 252 11.41 -4.04 -28.05
CA GLU A 252 12.06 -5.08 -27.28
C GLU A 252 11.54 -6.48 -27.66
N PHE A 253 10.23 -6.65 -27.81
CA PHE A 253 9.62 -7.93 -28.10
C PHE A 253 9.98 -8.46 -29.51
N ILE A 254 10.10 -7.57 -30.48
CA ILE A 254 10.52 -7.93 -31.87
C ILE A 254 11.97 -8.43 -31.92
N ARG A 255 12.81 -8.03 -31.00
CA ARG A 255 14.19 -8.56 -30.87
C ARG A 255 14.20 -10.02 -30.40
N GLY A 256 13.12 -10.49 -29.79
CA GLY A 256 12.92 -11.87 -29.36
C GLY A 256 12.15 -12.71 -30.38
N LYS A 257 11.16 -13.45 -29.88
CA LYS A 257 10.36 -14.39 -30.68
C LYS A 257 9.00 -13.83 -31.14
N VAL A 258 8.71 -12.57 -30.85
CA VAL A 258 7.43 -11.92 -31.17
C VAL A 258 7.60 -11.06 -32.42
N ASP A 259 6.85 -11.38 -33.48
CA ASP A 259 6.79 -10.50 -34.66
C ASP A 259 5.89 -9.28 -34.43
N ALA A 260 5.93 -8.32 -35.35
CA ALA A 260 5.19 -7.06 -35.21
C ALA A 260 3.67 -7.27 -35.17
N ASP A 261 3.14 -8.19 -35.98
CA ASP A 261 1.72 -8.50 -36.03
C ASP A 261 1.24 -9.17 -34.75
N LYS A 262 2.01 -10.14 -34.23
CA LYS A 262 1.74 -10.80 -32.96
C LYS A 262 1.78 -9.81 -31.81
N PHE A 263 2.72 -8.84 -31.82
CA PHE A 263 2.75 -7.78 -30.83
C PHE A 263 1.48 -6.91 -30.88
N ASP A 264 1.10 -6.45 -32.07
CA ASP A 264 -0.04 -5.55 -32.25
C ASP A 264 -1.38 -6.21 -31.87
N LYS A 265 -1.54 -7.52 -32.14
CA LYS A 265 -2.74 -8.29 -31.80
C LYS A 265 -2.78 -8.75 -30.34
N GLY A 266 -1.66 -9.22 -29.78
CA GLY A 266 -1.61 -9.85 -28.46
C GLY A 266 -1.19 -8.95 -27.31
N TYR A 267 -0.31 -7.99 -27.54
CA TYR A 267 0.31 -7.22 -26.44
C TYR A 267 -0.09 -5.73 -26.41
N ALA A 268 -0.28 -5.11 -27.58
CA ALA A 268 -0.58 -3.68 -27.64
C ALA A 268 -1.91 -3.33 -26.96
N TYR A 269 -2.89 -4.25 -26.97
CA TYR A 269 -4.15 -4.09 -26.26
C TYR A 269 -3.92 -3.91 -24.75
N SER A 270 -3.15 -4.80 -24.11
CA SER A 270 -2.90 -4.73 -22.67
C SER A 270 -2.16 -3.45 -22.26
N ILE A 271 -1.27 -2.96 -23.12
CA ILE A 271 -0.58 -1.68 -22.89
C ILE A 271 -1.58 -0.53 -22.95
N ARG A 272 -2.42 -0.46 -23.99
CA ARG A 272 -3.48 0.57 -24.09
C ARG A 272 -4.48 0.50 -22.95
N HIS A 273 -4.80 -0.71 -22.51
CA HIS A 273 -5.67 -0.95 -21.35
C HIS A 273 -5.09 -0.34 -20.07
N ASN A 274 -3.79 -0.51 -19.81
CA ASN A 274 -3.11 0.09 -18.65
C ASN A 274 -3.16 1.62 -18.64
N TYR A 275 -3.29 2.24 -19.82
CA TYR A 275 -3.45 3.70 -19.98
C TYR A 275 -4.92 4.14 -20.10
N GLY A 276 -5.87 3.27 -19.78
CA GLY A 276 -7.29 3.60 -19.82
C GLY A 276 -7.86 3.87 -21.21
N LYS A 277 -7.24 3.33 -22.27
CA LYS A 277 -7.69 3.55 -23.66
C LYS A 277 -8.53 2.40 -24.20
N GLU A 278 -8.58 1.28 -23.50
CA GLU A 278 -9.31 0.06 -23.88
C GLU A 278 -10.17 -0.46 -22.74
N GLY A 279 -11.10 -1.38 -23.05
CA GLY A 279 -11.98 -2.04 -22.08
C GLY A 279 -12.83 -1.04 -21.27
N LYS A 280 -12.84 -1.19 -19.97
CA LYS A 280 -13.56 -0.30 -19.03
C LYS A 280 -13.03 1.14 -18.99
N ARG A 281 -11.97 1.45 -19.73
CA ARG A 281 -11.30 2.75 -19.77
C ARG A 281 -10.88 3.29 -18.39
N THR A 282 -10.56 2.37 -17.48
CA THR A 282 -10.02 2.71 -16.17
C THR A 282 -8.52 2.99 -16.30
N ASP A 283 -8.06 4.11 -15.74
CA ASP A 283 -6.65 4.44 -15.72
C ASP A 283 -5.97 3.69 -14.56
N TYR A 284 -5.16 2.67 -14.89
CA TYR A 284 -4.54 1.80 -13.88
C TYR A 284 -3.40 2.51 -13.17
N THR A 285 -3.37 2.39 -11.85
CA THR A 285 -2.34 2.98 -11.00
C THR A 285 -1.11 2.07 -10.88
N PRO A 286 0.11 2.63 -10.78
CA PRO A 286 1.30 1.85 -10.45
C PRO A 286 1.17 1.09 -9.13
N TYR A 287 1.77 -0.09 -9.04
CA TYR A 287 1.69 -0.94 -7.85
C TYR A 287 2.51 -0.38 -6.70
N SER A 288 1.91 -0.28 -5.52
CA SER A 288 2.61 0.03 -4.27
C SER A 288 3.55 -1.12 -3.85
N CYS A 289 4.51 -0.83 -2.96
CA CYS A 289 5.36 -1.88 -2.37
C CYS A 289 4.53 -2.97 -1.69
N MET A 290 3.47 -2.60 -0.97
CA MET A 290 2.60 -3.56 -0.31
C MET A 290 1.93 -4.49 -1.33
N LYS A 291 1.36 -3.95 -2.42
CA LYS A 291 0.76 -4.79 -3.48
C LYS A 291 1.79 -5.75 -4.09
N ILE A 292 3.02 -5.30 -4.36
CA ILE A 292 4.09 -6.13 -4.92
C ILE A 292 4.57 -7.20 -3.94
N ILE A 293 4.71 -6.88 -2.65
CA ILE A 293 5.13 -7.81 -1.60
C ILE A 293 4.07 -8.91 -1.37
N MET A 294 2.79 -8.53 -1.42
CA MET A 294 1.66 -9.41 -1.14
C MET A 294 1.16 -10.18 -2.37
N SER A 295 1.67 -9.85 -3.56
CA SER A 295 1.32 -10.59 -4.79
C SER A 295 1.80 -12.04 -4.72
N ASN A 296 1.21 -12.87 -5.58
CA ASN A 296 1.66 -14.25 -5.73
C ASN A 296 3.16 -14.32 -6.01
N PRO A 297 3.89 -15.26 -5.41
CA PRO A 297 5.32 -15.41 -5.67
C PRO A 297 5.53 -15.75 -7.16
N PRO A 298 6.63 -15.25 -7.76
CA PRO A 298 6.94 -15.55 -9.16
C PRO A 298 7.20 -17.05 -9.34
N SER A 299 6.63 -17.61 -10.40
CA SER A 299 6.91 -18.96 -10.86
C SER A 299 8.23 -19.00 -11.67
N GLN A 300 8.64 -20.20 -12.07
CA GLN A 300 9.83 -20.34 -12.91
C GLN A 300 9.65 -19.57 -14.25
N GLY A 301 10.59 -18.68 -14.54
CA GLY A 301 10.54 -17.79 -15.70
C GLY A 301 9.76 -16.50 -15.50
N ASP A 302 9.22 -16.27 -14.30
CA ASP A 302 8.65 -15.00 -13.87
C ASP A 302 9.69 -14.16 -13.12
N TYR A 303 9.56 -12.84 -13.24
CA TYR A 303 10.49 -11.90 -12.61
C TYR A 303 9.78 -10.80 -11.82
N HIS A 304 8.45 -10.88 -11.67
CA HIS A 304 7.65 -9.94 -10.87
C HIS A 304 7.83 -10.15 -9.36
N GLY A 305 7.14 -9.36 -8.57
CA GLY A 305 7.20 -9.43 -7.12
C GLY A 305 8.35 -8.62 -6.52
N CYS A 306 8.51 -8.71 -5.21
CA CYS A 306 9.57 -8.04 -4.46
C CYS A 306 10.77 -8.98 -4.26
N PRO A 307 11.98 -8.67 -4.77
CA PRO A 307 13.15 -9.54 -4.61
C PRO A 307 13.52 -9.78 -3.14
N PHE A 308 13.30 -8.80 -2.26
CA PHE A 308 13.54 -8.97 -0.83
C PHE A 308 12.57 -9.96 -0.17
N ARG A 309 11.37 -10.13 -0.72
CA ARG A 309 10.35 -11.06 -0.23
C ARG A 309 10.43 -12.44 -0.89
N HIS A 310 10.64 -12.48 -2.20
CA HIS A 310 10.40 -13.67 -3.02
C HIS A 310 11.68 -14.34 -3.53
N SER A 311 12.86 -13.74 -3.36
CA SER A 311 14.11 -14.40 -3.75
C SER A 311 14.62 -15.32 -2.66
N ASP A 312 15.24 -16.42 -3.07
CA ASP A 312 16.09 -17.21 -2.17
C ASP A 312 17.21 -16.31 -1.59
N PRO A 313 17.54 -16.43 -0.30
CA PRO A 313 18.55 -15.59 0.35
C PRO A 313 19.93 -15.60 -0.31
N GLU A 314 20.40 -16.76 -0.76
CA GLU A 314 21.70 -16.86 -1.42
C GLU A 314 21.69 -16.24 -2.82
N LEU A 315 20.61 -16.42 -3.57
CA LEU A 315 20.42 -15.75 -4.87
C LEU A 315 20.31 -14.25 -4.71
N LEU A 316 19.62 -13.79 -3.66
CA LEU A 316 19.52 -12.36 -3.35
C LEU A 316 20.90 -11.78 -3.01
N LYS A 317 21.68 -12.48 -2.19
CA LYS A 317 23.06 -12.10 -1.83
C LYS A 317 23.95 -11.96 -3.07
N GLN A 318 23.96 -12.96 -3.94
CA GLN A 318 24.74 -12.91 -5.20
C GLN A 318 24.29 -11.74 -6.09
N LYS A 319 23.00 -11.49 -6.19
CA LYS A 319 22.45 -10.37 -6.94
C LYS A 319 22.90 -9.02 -6.39
N LEU A 320 22.81 -8.83 -5.07
CA LEU A 320 23.26 -7.60 -4.41
C LEU A 320 24.77 -7.36 -4.60
N GLN A 321 25.57 -8.41 -4.50
CA GLN A 321 27.02 -8.36 -4.78
C GLN A 321 27.30 -7.99 -6.26
N SER A 322 26.54 -8.55 -7.19
CA SER A 322 26.68 -8.22 -8.62
C SER A 322 26.34 -6.75 -8.92
N TYR A 323 25.52 -6.13 -8.07
CA TYR A 323 25.17 -4.70 -8.13
C TYR A 323 26.13 -3.82 -7.30
N LYS A 324 27.26 -4.39 -6.86
CA LYS A 324 28.32 -3.69 -6.13
C LYS A 324 27.87 -3.13 -4.76
N VAL A 325 26.89 -3.75 -4.12
CA VAL A 325 26.54 -3.44 -2.74
C VAL A 325 27.69 -3.91 -1.83
N PRO A 326 28.19 -3.07 -0.90
CA PRO A 326 29.27 -3.44 -0.01
C PRO A 326 28.94 -4.68 0.84
N PRO A 327 29.90 -5.55 1.18
CA PRO A 327 29.63 -6.77 1.96
C PRO A 327 28.91 -6.54 3.29
N SER A 328 29.26 -5.47 4.01
CA SER A 328 28.59 -5.06 5.24
C SER A 328 27.13 -4.67 5.00
N GLY A 329 26.86 -3.97 3.91
CA GLY A 329 25.51 -3.63 3.48
C GLY A 329 24.69 -4.85 3.10
N VAL A 330 25.28 -5.82 2.39
CA VAL A 330 24.61 -7.10 2.07
C VAL A 330 24.19 -7.84 3.33
N THR A 331 25.06 -7.91 4.34
CA THR A 331 24.73 -8.53 5.63
C THR A 331 23.53 -7.84 6.30
N GLN A 332 23.55 -6.51 6.38
CA GLN A 332 22.43 -5.73 6.96
C GLN A 332 21.12 -5.95 6.21
N LEU A 333 21.17 -5.99 4.88
CA LEU A 333 20.00 -6.26 4.05
C LEU A 333 19.41 -7.64 4.32
N LEU A 334 20.26 -8.67 4.41
CA LEU A 334 19.81 -10.05 4.69
C LEU A 334 19.24 -10.21 6.10
N GLU A 335 19.75 -9.48 7.09
CA GLU A 335 19.18 -9.44 8.44
C GLU A 335 17.77 -8.85 8.42
N LEU A 336 17.56 -7.73 7.71
CA LEU A 336 16.24 -7.14 7.54
C LEU A 336 15.27 -8.08 6.82
N VAL A 337 15.73 -8.76 5.79
CA VAL A 337 14.95 -9.76 5.04
C VAL A 337 14.57 -10.94 5.94
N LYS A 338 15.50 -11.45 6.75
CA LYS A 338 15.24 -12.50 7.73
C LYS A 338 14.19 -12.09 8.77
N GLY A 339 14.18 -10.81 9.16
CA GLY A 339 13.16 -10.21 10.01
C GLY A 339 11.86 -9.86 9.28
N MET A 340 11.73 -10.17 7.98
CA MET A 340 10.60 -9.84 7.11
C MET A 340 10.33 -8.33 6.97
N HIS A 341 11.35 -7.51 7.15
CA HIS A 341 11.29 -6.07 6.97
C HIS A 341 11.65 -5.66 5.54
N TYR A 342 10.85 -6.09 4.56
CA TYR A 342 11.19 -5.97 3.12
C TYR A 342 11.27 -4.53 2.62
N GLN A 343 10.39 -3.66 3.10
CA GLN A 343 10.41 -2.24 2.73
C GLN A 343 11.61 -1.53 3.35
N LEU A 344 11.98 -1.90 4.60
CA LEU A 344 13.21 -1.42 5.24
C LEU A 344 14.46 -1.88 4.50
N ALA A 345 14.49 -3.15 4.06
CA ALA A 345 15.58 -3.66 3.25
C ALA A 345 15.69 -2.84 1.94
N CYS A 346 14.56 -2.52 1.29
CA CYS A 346 14.59 -1.69 0.09
C CYS A 346 15.04 -0.25 0.36
N GLN A 347 14.65 0.33 1.50
CA GLN A 347 15.12 1.63 1.94
C GLN A 347 16.62 1.62 2.24
N LYS A 348 17.11 0.60 2.95
CA LYS A 348 18.56 0.43 3.19
C LYS A 348 19.33 0.22 1.88
N TYR A 349 18.77 -0.50 0.93
CA TYR A 349 19.34 -0.62 -0.41
C TYR A 349 19.44 0.75 -1.11
N PHE A 350 18.42 1.60 -0.96
CA PHE A 350 18.47 2.98 -1.45
C PHE A 350 19.61 3.77 -0.82
N GLU A 351 19.76 3.74 0.51
CA GLU A 351 20.82 4.42 1.23
C GLU A 351 22.21 4.01 0.72
N LEU A 352 22.43 2.69 0.61
CA LEU A 352 23.71 2.12 0.14
C LEU A 352 24.02 2.43 -1.32
N THR A 353 23.02 2.60 -2.18
CA THR A 353 23.22 2.86 -3.62
C THR A 353 23.31 4.34 -3.94
N HIS A 354 22.86 5.21 -3.04
CA HIS A 354 22.90 6.67 -3.21
C HIS A 354 23.87 7.38 -2.26
N ASP A 355 24.61 6.60 -1.45
CA ASP A 355 25.58 7.11 -0.48
C ASP A 355 24.97 8.19 0.46
N VAL A 356 23.83 7.83 1.06
CA VAL A 356 23.11 8.68 2.01
C VAL A 356 22.85 7.92 3.30
N ASP A 357 23.03 8.57 4.46
CA ASP A 357 22.87 7.94 5.77
C ASP A 357 21.40 7.84 6.24
N ASP A 358 20.60 8.83 5.89
CA ASP A 358 19.16 8.89 6.22
C ASP A 358 18.40 9.51 5.06
N VAL A 359 17.47 8.75 4.51
CA VAL A 359 16.63 9.22 3.39
C VAL A 359 15.52 10.17 3.83
N GLY A 360 15.19 10.24 5.13
CA GLY A 360 14.17 11.13 5.70
C GLY A 360 12.73 10.83 5.27
N PHE A 361 12.49 9.68 4.59
CA PHE A 361 11.16 9.22 4.16
C PHE A 361 11.01 7.72 4.36
N SER A 362 9.78 7.23 4.48
CA SER A 362 9.46 5.81 4.48
C SER A 362 9.11 5.35 3.07
N LEU A 363 9.79 4.32 2.62
CA LEU A 363 9.60 3.80 1.27
C LEU A 363 8.35 2.90 1.18
N ASN A 364 7.32 3.38 0.50
CA ASN A 364 6.05 2.68 0.34
C ASN A 364 5.67 2.39 -1.12
N HIS A 365 6.43 2.97 -2.07
CA HIS A 365 6.09 2.86 -3.49
C HIS A 365 7.35 2.87 -4.38
N PRO A 366 7.42 2.01 -5.43
CA PRO A 366 8.54 2.00 -6.36
C PRO A 366 8.76 3.35 -7.08
N ASN A 367 7.67 4.04 -7.42
CA ASN A 367 7.76 5.36 -8.06
C ASN A 367 8.25 6.44 -7.09
N GLN A 368 8.02 6.29 -5.79
CA GLN A 368 8.64 7.13 -4.76
C GLN A 368 10.16 6.94 -4.75
N TYR A 369 10.63 5.68 -4.74
CA TYR A 369 12.06 5.38 -4.85
C TYR A 369 12.70 6.11 -6.05
N PHE A 370 12.07 6.02 -7.22
CA PHE A 370 12.54 6.68 -8.43
C PHE A 370 12.58 8.20 -8.28
N ALA A 371 11.50 8.81 -7.80
CA ALA A 371 11.40 10.27 -7.65
C ALA A 371 12.47 10.80 -6.67
N GLU A 372 12.66 10.13 -5.53
CA GLU A 372 13.66 10.51 -4.54
C GLU A 372 15.09 10.30 -5.06
N SER A 373 15.34 9.21 -5.79
CA SER A 373 16.61 8.99 -6.46
C SER A 373 16.94 10.11 -7.45
N GLN A 374 15.97 10.50 -8.29
CA GLN A 374 16.17 11.60 -9.23
C GLN A 374 16.41 12.93 -8.52
N ARG A 375 15.73 13.18 -7.40
CA ARG A 375 15.94 14.38 -6.57
C ARG A 375 17.37 14.45 -6.03
N ILE A 376 17.89 13.36 -5.48
CA ILE A 376 19.26 13.30 -4.93
C ILE A 376 20.29 13.46 -6.04
N LEU A 377 20.15 12.71 -7.14
CA LEU A 377 21.10 12.74 -8.25
C LEU A 377 21.11 14.06 -9.02
N SER A 378 20.04 14.85 -8.97
CA SER A 378 19.97 16.19 -9.58
C SER A 378 20.58 17.30 -8.71
N GLY A 379 21.23 16.95 -7.59
CA GLY A 379 21.88 17.92 -6.71
C GLY A 379 20.92 18.76 -5.87
N GLY A 380 19.72 18.24 -5.60
CA GLY A 380 18.76 18.85 -4.69
C GLY A 380 19.40 18.98 -3.31
N LYS A 381 19.82 20.21 -2.95
CA LYS A 381 20.22 20.57 -1.59
C LYS A 381 19.14 20.14 -0.62
N GLU A 382 19.54 19.76 0.59
CA GLU A 382 18.69 19.38 1.72
C GLU A 382 17.33 20.10 1.67
N VAL A 383 16.29 19.35 1.32
CA VAL A 383 14.94 19.89 1.38
C VAL A 383 14.59 20.01 2.85
N LYS A 384 14.50 21.26 3.33
CA LYS A 384 13.68 21.55 4.50
C LYS A 384 12.39 20.75 4.36
N LYS A 385 12.12 19.90 5.36
CA LYS A 385 10.90 19.10 5.49
C LYS A 385 9.69 19.96 5.15
N GLU A 386 9.18 19.87 3.93
CA GLU A 386 7.82 20.33 3.67
C GLU A 386 6.88 19.30 4.30
N PRO A 387 5.93 19.77 5.13
CA PRO A 387 4.90 18.91 5.66
C PRO A 387 4.11 18.37 4.47
N SER A 388 3.89 17.08 4.46
CA SER A 388 2.98 16.43 3.51
C SER A 388 1.63 17.15 3.56
N HIS A 389 1.39 18.05 2.62
CA HIS A 389 0.09 18.68 2.41
C HIS A 389 -0.88 17.59 1.91
N LEU A 390 -1.62 17.01 2.82
CA LEU A 390 -2.93 16.48 2.53
C LEU A 390 -3.78 17.70 2.12
N GLY A 391 -3.96 17.86 0.82
CA GLY A 391 -4.67 18.98 0.24
C GLY A 391 -6.10 19.09 0.78
N ASN A 392 -6.32 20.10 1.56
CA ASN A 392 -7.63 20.63 1.86
C ASN A 392 -7.99 21.60 0.72
N SER A 393 -8.70 21.12 -0.29
CA SER A 393 -9.30 21.97 -1.30
C SER A 393 -10.47 22.72 -0.69
N GLN A 394 -10.21 23.90 -0.15
CA GLN A 394 -11.27 24.89 0.08
C GLN A 394 -11.70 25.46 -1.28
N GLN A 395 -12.93 25.10 -1.67
CA GLN A 395 -13.65 25.79 -2.74
C GLN A 395 -13.83 27.25 -2.38
N LYS A 396 -13.25 28.14 -3.21
CA LYS A 396 -13.77 29.51 -3.37
C LYS A 396 -14.83 29.46 -4.45
N ASN A 397 -16.07 29.76 -4.05
CA ASN A 397 -17.17 30.03 -4.94
C ASN A 397 -16.84 31.20 -5.87
N ASN A 398 -16.98 30.98 -7.16
CA ASN A 398 -17.44 32.00 -8.07
C ASN A 398 -18.37 31.36 -9.10
N SER A 399 -19.58 31.87 -9.10
CA SER A 399 -20.72 31.52 -9.92
C SER A 399 -20.48 31.81 -11.41
N GLN A 400 -20.80 30.86 -12.31
CA GLN A 400 -21.73 31.07 -13.41
C GLN A 400 -21.92 29.80 -14.27
N GLU A 401 -23.18 29.44 -14.40
CA GLU A 401 -23.95 28.80 -15.47
C GLU A 401 -23.54 27.49 -16.13
N SER A 402 -24.40 26.53 -15.81
CA SER A 402 -25.08 25.52 -16.66
C SER A 402 -24.32 24.79 -17.77
N VAL A 403 -24.22 23.45 -17.65
CA VAL A 403 -24.84 22.47 -18.55
C VAL A 403 -24.80 21.10 -17.89
N ASN A 404 -25.92 20.39 -17.91
CA ASN A 404 -26.15 19.02 -17.48
C ASN A 404 -25.10 18.04 -18.04
N SER A 405 -24.48 17.23 -17.16
CA SER A 405 -24.10 15.88 -17.51
C SER A 405 -24.02 15.02 -16.24
N ASN A 406 -24.76 13.94 -16.24
CA ASN A 406 -24.82 12.90 -15.22
C ASN A 406 -23.42 12.41 -14.81
N SER A 407 -23.02 12.70 -13.59
CA SER A 407 -21.87 12.05 -12.99
C SER A 407 -22.34 10.78 -12.28
N ALA A 408 -22.21 9.65 -12.96
CA ALA A 408 -22.23 8.35 -12.32
C ALA A 408 -20.99 8.24 -11.43
N SER A 409 -21.19 8.04 -10.15
CA SER A 409 -20.17 7.64 -9.19
C SER A 409 -19.60 6.29 -9.60
N THR A 410 -18.44 6.27 -10.23
CA THR A 410 -17.70 5.06 -10.53
C THR A 410 -17.02 4.56 -9.25
N SER A 411 -17.65 3.60 -8.59
CA SER A 411 -16.94 2.65 -7.74
C SER A 411 -15.87 1.97 -8.60
N SER A 412 -14.59 2.15 -8.28
CA SER A 412 -13.50 1.40 -8.90
C SER A 412 -13.62 -0.06 -8.48
N SER A 413 -14.37 -0.85 -9.24
CA SER A 413 -14.31 -2.31 -9.14
C SER A 413 -12.94 -2.73 -9.65
N MET A 414 -12.12 -3.31 -8.77
CA MET A 414 -10.92 -4.03 -9.17
C MET A 414 -11.37 -5.18 -10.07
N THR A 415 -11.24 -5.01 -11.40
CA THR A 415 -11.22 -6.15 -12.31
C THR A 415 -10.01 -6.98 -11.95
N THR A 416 -10.24 -8.21 -11.59
CA THR A 416 -9.20 -9.16 -11.21
C THR A 416 -8.27 -9.38 -12.40
N ASP A 417 -6.97 -9.48 -12.12
CA ASP A 417 -5.92 -9.85 -13.10
C ASP A 417 -6.32 -11.10 -13.93
N ALA A 418 -7.23 -11.93 -13.40
CA ALA A 418 -7.80 -13.10 -14.06
C ALA A 418 -8.55 -12.82 -15.39
N GLU A 419 -9.18 -11.64 -15.56
CA GLU A 419 -9.84 -11.30 -16.83
C GLU A 419 -8.84 -10.97 -17.95
N LEU A 420 -7.65 -10.47 -17.58
CA LEU A 420 -6.55 -10.23 -18.54
C LEU A 420 -5.75 -11.49 -18.84
N GLU A 421 -5.56 -12.37 -17.84
CA GLU A 421 -4.92 -13.68 -18.03
C GLU A 421 -5.74 -14.55 -18.99
N GLY A 422 -7.08 -14.51 -18.91
CA GLY A 422 -7.96 -15.25 -19.81
C GLY A 422 -7.89 -14.78 -21.27
N LEU A 423 -7.67 -13.49 -21.52
CA LEU A 423 -7.53 -12.96 -22.87
C LEU A 423 -6.13 -13.25 -23.47
N GLU A 424 -5.09 -13.30 -22.65
CA GLU A 424 -3.74 -13.61 -23.13
C GLU A 424 -3.53 -15.12 -23.34
N ALA A 425 -4.21 -15.98 -22.57
CA ALA A 425 -4.17 -17.44 -22.79
C ALA A 425 -4.65 -17.82 -24.20
N TYR A 426 -5.60 -17.08 -24.77
CA TYR A 426 -6.09 -17.28 -26.14
C TYR A 426 -5.05 -16.97 -27.23
N PHE A 427 -3.99 -16.18 -26.90
CA PHE A 427 -2.99 -15.75 -27.87
C PHE A 427 -1.60 -16.36 -27.65
N THR A 428 -1.42 -17.18 -26.61
CA THR A 428 -0.11 -17.73 -26.21
C THR A 428 -0.01 -19.27 -26.34
N GLU A 429 -1.05 -19.96 -26.82
CA GLU A 429 -0.88 -21.34 -27.27
C GLU A 429 -0.23 -21.32 -28.66
N ASP A 430 1.12 -21.41 -28.64
CA ASP A 430 2.02 -22.15 -29.51
C ASP A 430 3.47 -22.07 -28.98
#